data_27702142a14fdb2fc55eeeb19e1697f8
#
_entry.id   27702142a14fdb2fc55eeeb19e1697f8
#
_cell.length_a   1.000
_cell.length_b   1.000
_cell.length_c   1.000
_cell.angle_alpha   90.00
_cell.angle_beta   90.00
_cell.angle_gamma   90.00
#
_symmetry.space_group_name_H-M   'P 1'
#
loop_
_entity.id
_entity.type
_entity.pdbx_description
1 polymer ?
#
loop_
_entity_poly.entity_id
_entity_poly.type
_entity_poly.pdbx_seq_one_letter_code
_entity_poly.pdbx_strand_id
1 'polypeptide(L)'
;MMIKLTGYIFFFLVTISIYGQDIAILQYKGGGDWYSNPTALPNLITFCNQNINTAIPAKPKTVKPESVDIFQYPYIHMTGHGNVFFTDVDAKNLRNYLLSGGFLHIDDNYGMEPYIRKELIKVFPDKELVELPVTHPLFSSKYNFPQGLPKVHEHDGKQPQAFGIIHENRLILLFTFESDLGDGWENPEVHNDPEEVRTKALKMGANIIKYAFEN
;
A
#
# COMPACT_ATOMS: atom_id res chain seq x y z
N MET A 1 -37.73 45.19 -34.51
CA MET A 1 -37.42 44.95 -33.08
C MET A 1 -36.48 43.73 -33.03
N MET A 2 -35.17 43.96 -32.99
CA MET A 2 -34.13 42.89 -32.95
C MET A 2 -33.82 42.54 -31.52
N ILE A 3 -34.09 41.29 -31.14
CA ILE A 3 -33.74 40.74 -29.83
C ILE A 3 -32.26 40.29 -29.88
N LYS A 4 -31.40 40.97 -29.13
CA LYS A 4 -30.00 40.53 -28.92
C LYS A 4 -29.98 39.40 -27.89
N LEU A 5 -29.68 38.22 -28.35
CA LEU A 5 -29.47 37.05 -27.47
C LEU A 5 -28.01 37.11 -26.95
N THR A 6 -27.84 37.48 -25.69
CA THR A 6 -26.53 37.50 -25.02
C THR A 6 -26.29 36.09 -24.41
N GLY A 7 -25.46 35.29 -25.07
CA GLY A 7 -25.09 33.99 -24.55
C GLY A 7 -24.07 34.12 -23.40
N TYR A 8 -24.42 33.66 -22.22
CA TYR A 8 -23.48 33.51 -21.11
C TYR A 8 -22.71 32.16 -21.25
N ILE A 9 -21.40 32.26 -21.48
CA ILE A 9 -20.51 31.08 -21.44
C ILE A 9 -20.16 30.81 -19.98
N PHE A 10 -20.70 29.75 -19.42
CA PHE A 10 -20.34 29.28 -18.09
C PHE A 10 -19.02 28.49 -18.20
N PHE A 11 -17.93 29.06 -17.71
CA PHE A 11 -16.65 28.35 -17.55
C PHE A 11 -16.73 27.46 -16.30
N PHE A 12 -16.85 26.15 -16.50
CA PHE A 12 -16.72 25.17 -15.41
C PHE A 12 -15.24 25.05 -15.06
N LEU A 13 -14.78 25.68 -13.98
CA LEU A 13 -13.44 25.46 -13.41
C LEU A 13 -13.45 24.07 -12.77
N VAL A 14 -12.95 23.06 -13.46
CA VAL A 14 -12.61 21.77 -12.87
C VAL A 14 -11.36 21.99 -12.04
N THR A 15 -11.51 22.12 -10.73
CA THR A 15 -10.37 22.07 -9.80
C THR A 15 -9.90 20.62 -9.73
N ILE A 16 -8.84 20.29 -10.47
CA ILE A 16 -8.11 19.04 -10.29
C ILE A 16 -7.37 19.18 -8.97
N SER A 17 -7.88 18.54 -7.91
CA SER A 17 -7.13 18.37 -6.69
C SER A 17 -5.94 17.44 -7.01
N ILE A 18 -4.76 18.01 -7.17
CA ILE A 18 -3.52 17.22 -7.23
C ILE A 18 -3.27 16.79 -5.77
N TYR A 19 -3.80 15.63 -5.38
CA TYR A 19 -3.34 14.99 -4.16
C TYR A 19 -1.84 14.74 -4.32
N GLY A 20 -1.04 15.14 -3.32
CA GLY A 20 0.37 14.81 -3.29
C GLY A 20 0.51 13.29 -3.39
N GLN A 21 1.43 12.82 -4.24
CA GLN A 21 1.74 11.39 -4.38
C GLN A 21 2.77 10.94 -3.34
N ASP A 22 2.87 11.64 -2.20
CA ASP A 22 3.79 11.29 -1.13
C ASP A 22 3.38 9.95 -0.50
N ILE A 23 4.38 9.13 -0.22
CA ILE A 23 4.20 7.86 0.48
C ILE A 23 5.03 7.82 1.76
N ALA A 24 4.60 7.03 2.74
CA ALA A 24 5.29 6.91 4.01
C ALA A 24 5.49 5.46 4.44
N ILE A 25 6.47 5.26 5.34
CA ILE A 25 6.67 4.03 6.11
C ILE A 25 6.02 4.21 7.48
N LEU A 26 5.25 3.21 7.92
CA LEU A 26 4.63 3.21 9.23
C LEU A 26 5.62 2.79 10.31
N GLN A 27 5.99 3.71 11.20
CA GLN A 27 6.78 3.43 12.38
C GLN A 27 5.89 2.94 13.52
N TYR A 28 5.68 1.63 13.60
CA TYR A 28 4.88 0.99 14.64
C TYR A 28 5.70 0.63 15.88
N LYS A 29 5.02 0.24 16.96
CA LYS A 29 5.57 -0.21 18.24
C LYS A 29 5.50 -1.74 18.35
N GLY A 30 6.13 -2.31 19.38
CA GLY A 30 6.05 -3.75 19.66
C GLY A 30 7.38 -4.49 19.54
N GLY A 31 8.42 -3.84 19.04
CA GLY A 31 9.77 -4.42 18.90
C GLY A 31 10.04 -5.09 17.56
N GLY A 32 9.07 -5.11 16.64
CA GLY A 32 9.34 -5.48 15.26
C GLY A 32 10.13 -4.39 14.53
N ASP A 33 10.84 -4.78 13.49
CA ASP A 33 11.80 -3.96 12.76
C ASP A 33 11.15 -3.22 11.57
N TRP A 34 10.23 -2.29 11.87
CA TRP A 34 9.53 -1.44 10.89
C TRP A 34 10.48 -0.75 9.88
N TYR A 35 11.77 -0.70 10.17
CA TYR A 35 12.83 -0.10 9.37
C TYR A 35 13.57 -1.11 8.50
N SER A 36 13.13 -2.36 8.47
CA SER A 36 13.68 -3.37 7.55
C SER A 36 13.48 -2.94 6.10
N ASN A 37 14.25 -3.54 5.19
CA ASN A 37 14.19 -3.29 3.75
C ASN A 37 14.39 -1.81 3.36
N PRO A 38 15.50 -1.17 3.78
CA PRO A 38 15.67 0.28 3.65
C PRO A 38 15.73 0.76 2.19
N THR A 39 16.09 -0.09 1.23
CA THR A 39 16.15 0.26 -0.20
C THR A 39 14.88 -0.12 -0.98
N ALA A 40 13.97 -0.88 -0.36
CA ALA A 40 12.76 -1.40 -1.01
C ALA A 40 11.86 -0.30 -1.57
N LEU A 41 11.34 0.59 -0.71
CA LEU A 41 10.48 1.68 -1.20
C LEU A 41 11.18 2.66 -2.14
N PRO A 42 12.44 3.10 -1.93
CA PRO A 42 13.16 3.90 -2.93
C PRO A 42 13.22 3.26 -4.31
N ASN A 43 13.47 1.95 -4.39
CA ASN A 43 13.49 1.22 -5.65
C ASN A 43 12.09 1.10 -6.27
N LEU A 44 11.07 0.79 -5.46
CA LEU A 44 9.68 0.76 -5.93
C LEU A 44 9.23 2.13 -6.44
N ILE A 45 9.55 3.22 -5.74
CA ILE A 45 9.27 4.59 -6.18
C ILE A 45 9.90 4.85 -7.55
N THR A 46 11.18 4.52 -7.69
CA THR A 46 11.90 4.68 -8.95
C THR A 46 11.21 3.91 -10.07
N PHE A 47 10.85 2.64 -9.81
CA PHE A 47 10.14 1.81 -10.78
C PHE A 47 8.76 2.40 -11.15
N CYS A 48 7.97 2.86 -10.18
CA CYS A 48 6.66 3.46 -10.41
C CYS A 48 6.76 4.75 -11.24
N ASN A 49 7.69 5.64 -10.90
CA ASN A 49 7.88 6.89 -11.64
C ASN A 49 8.26 6.65 -13.10
N GLN A 50 9.02 5.59 -13.38
CA GLN A 50 9.42 5.22 -14.75
C GLN A 50 8.33 4.47 -15.54
N ASN A 51 7.46 3.69 -14.89
CA ASN A 51 6.63 2.70 -15.57
C ASN A 51 5.12 2.97 -15.50
N ILE A 52 4.66 3.74 -14.50
CA ILE A 52 3.22 4.03 -14.31
C ILE A 52 2.92 5.53 -14.20
N ASN A 53 3.86 6.39 -14.63
CA ASN A 53 3.72 7.84 -14.70
C ASN A 53 3.37 8.51 -13.35
N THR A 54 3.93 8.02 -12.25
CA THR A 54 3.84 8.69 -10.95
C THR A 54 4.93 9.75 -10.82
N ALA A 55 4.76 10.68 -9.87
CA ALA A 55 5.75 11.70 -9.49
C ALA A 55 6.03 11.63 -7.98
N ILE A 56 6.21 10.41 -7.47
CA ILE A 56 6.45 10.16 -6.05
C ILE A 56 7.86 10.67 -5.69
N PRO A 57 8.02 11.44 -4.59
CA PRO A 57 9.34 11.85 -4.09
C PRO A 57 10.24 10.66 -3.81
N ALA A 58 11.51 10.74 -4.21
CA ALA A 58 12.47 9.63 -4.15
C ALA A 58 12.69 9.04 -2.75
N LYS A 59 12.46 9.84 -1.70
CA LYS A 59 12.59 9.39 -0.31
C LYS A 59 11.22 9.31 0.35
N PRO A 60 10.77 8.10 0.74
CA PRO A 60 9.56 7.95 1.54
C PRO A 60 9.74 8.67 2.89
N LYS A 61 8.65 9.16 3.45
CA LYS A 61 8.62 9.70 4.80
C LYS A 61 8.41 8.59 5.81
N THR A 62 8.63 8.90 7.09
CA THR A 62 8.26 8.00 8.21
C THR A 62 7.17 8.66 9.01
N VAL A 63 6.12 7.92 9.33
CA VAL A 63 4.99 8.43 10.11
C VAL A 63 4.60 7.43 11.20
N LYS A 64 4.19 7.94 12.36
CA LYS A 64 3.67 7.10 13.45
C LYS A 64 2.16 6.94 13.35
N PRO A 65 1.60 5.81 13.80
CA PRO A 65 0.15 5.57 13.74
C PRO A 65 -0.67 6.65 14.45
N GLU A 66 -0.19 7.18 15.57
CA GLU A 66 -0.86 8.23 16.36
C GLU A 66 -0.75 9.64 15.79
N SER A 67 0.15 9.87 14.80
CA SER A 67 0.37 11.21 14.25
C SER A 67 -0.78 11.68 13.36
N VAL A 68 -1.13 12.95 13.46
CA VAL A 68 -2.06 13.59 12.51
C VAL A 68 -1.46 13.70 11.11
N ASP A 69 -0.13 13.64 10.99
CA ASP A 69 0.55 13.70 9.69
C ASP A 69 0.23 12.50 8.78
N ILE A 70 -0.30 11.40 9.36
CA ILE A 70 -0.69 10.21 8.60
C ILE A 70 -1.66 10.54 7.45
N PHE A 71 -2.52 11.54 7.64
CA PHE A 71 -3.52 11.98 6.66
C PHE A 71 -2.93 12.71 5.45
N GLN A 72 -1.62 13.02 5.46
CA GLN A 72 -0.92 13.63 4.32
C GLN A 72 -0.52 12.60 3.26
N TYR A 73 -0.55 11.30 3.59
CA TYR A 73 -0.05 10.23 2.73
C TYR A 73 -1.20 9.37 2.19
N PRO A 74 -1.47 9.39 0.88
CA PRO A 74 -2.49 8.51 0.29
C PRO A 74 -2.14 7.03 0.41
N TYR A 75 -0.84 6.72 0.52
CA TYR A 75 -0.32 5.36 0.68
C TYR A 75 0.71 5.28 1.79
N ILE A 76 0.53 4.31 2.66
CA ILE A 76 1.48 3.98 3.73
C ILE A 76 1.88 2.52 3.60
N HIS A 77 3.19 2.28 3.68
CA HIS A 77 3.79 0.95 3.71
C HIS A 77 4.16 0.58 5.14
N MET A 78 3.88 -0.66 5.50
CA MET A 78 4.27 -1.27 6.77
C MET A 78 4.92 -2.61 6.47
N THR A 79 6.10 -2.85 7.00
CA THR A 79 6.83 -4.10 6.85
C THR A 79 7.59 -4.43 8.12
N GLY A 80 8.18 -5.60 8.20
CA GLY A 80 9.08 -6.04 9.27
C GLY A 80 8.85 -7.49 9.70
N HIS A 81 9.63 -7.89 10.70
CA HIS A 81 9.55 -9.20 11.33
C HIS A 81 8.96 -9.10 12.73
N GLY A 82 8.20 -10.12 13.13
CA GLY A 82 7.76 -10.30 14.51
C GLY A 82 6.74 -9.28 15.02
N ASN A 83 6.91 -8.85 16.27
CA ASN A 83 5.84 -8.27 17.05
C ASN A 83 5.42 -6.86 16.62
N VAL A 84 4.12 -6.68 16.44
CA VAL A 84 3.45 -5.40 16.20
C VAL A 84 2.54 -5.08 17.38
N PHE A 85 2.50 -3.82 17.79
CA PHE A 85 1.61 -3.36 18.83
C PHE A 85 1.02 -1.98 18.51
N PHE A 86 -0.30 -1.87 18.55
CA PHE A 86 -1.04 -0.60 18.47
C PHE A 86 -1.71 -0.30 19.82
N THR A 87 -1.53 0.92 20.31
CA THR A 87 -2.37 1.45 21.40
C THR A 87 -3.78 1.74 20.87
N ASP A 88 -4.72 1.99 21.75
CA ASP A 88 -6.09 2.38 21.36
C ASP A 88 -6.09 3.68 20.51
N VAL A 89 -5.16 4.60 20.80
CA VAL A 89 -4.98 5.84 20.04
C VAL A 89 -4.45 5.52 18.63
N ASP A 90 -3.45 4.65 18.52
CA ASP A 90 -2.90 4.19 17.24
C ASP A 90 -4.00 3.54 16.39
N ALA A 91 -4.74 2.61 16.96
CA ALA A 91 -5.81 1.87 16.29
C ALA A 91 -6.93 2.81 15.81
N LYS A 92 -7.38 3.73 16.67
CA LYS A 92 -8.41 4.72 16.32
C LYS A 92 -7.95 5.64 15.18
N ASN A 93 -6.71 6.11 15.25
CA ASN A 93 -6.18 7.03 14.23
C ASN A 93 -5.97 6.32 12.88
N LEU A 94 -5.44 5.09 12.88
CA LEU A 94 -5.34 4.24 11.69
C LEU A 94 -6.70 3.97 11.06
N ARG A 95 -7.72 3.63 11.89
CA ARG A 95 -9.10 3.47 11.40
C ARG A 95 -9.60 4.73 10.70
N ASN A 96 -9.45 5.88 11.33
CA ASN A 96 -9.90 7.16 10.76
C ASN A 96 -9.17 7.46 9.44
N TYR A 97 -7.86 7.26 9.38
CA TYR A 97 -7.06 7.41 8.19
C TYR A 97 -7.58 6.56 7.03
N LEU A 98 -7.79 5.27 7.27
CA LEU A 98 -8.23 4.32 6.25
C LEU A 98 -9.66 4.60 5.76
N LEU A 99 -10.56 4.98 6.67
CA LEU A 99 -11.94 5.35 6.32
C LEU A 99 -12.02 6.71 5.60
N SER A 100 -11.03 7.59 5.78
CA SER A 100 -10.96 8.91 5.12
C SER A 100 -10.28 8.90 3.74
N GLY A 101 -9.99 7.73 3.19
CA GLY A 101 -9.40 7.61 1.85
C GLY A 101 -7.96 7.12 1.82
N GLY A 102 -7.28 6.97 2.97
CA GLY A 102 -5.95 6.39 3.05
C GLY A 102 -5.89 4.93 2.61
N PHE A 103 -4.69 4.46 2.30
CA PHE A 103 -4.41 3.06 1.97
C PHE A 103 -3.20 2.57 2.76
N LEU A 104 -3.33 1.43 3.43
CA LEU A 104 -2.24 0.78 4.16
C LEU A 104 -1.88 -0.54 3.49
N HIS A 105 -0.64 -0.67 3.05
CA HIS A 105 -0.06 -1.95 2.63
C HIS A 105 0.82 -2.50 3.75
N ILE A 106 0.51 -3.69 4.21
CA ILE A 106 1.29 -4.45 5.20
C ILE A 106 1.94 -5.61 4.47
N ASP A 107 3.25 -5.69 4.51
CA ASP A 107 4.05 -6.77 3.92
C ASP A 107 4.75 -7.55 5.03
N ASP A 108 4.36 -8.81 5.21
CA ASP A 108 4.97 -9.69 6.21
C ASP A 108 6.30 -10.21 5.67
N ASN A 109 7.39 -9.74 6.24
CA ASN A 109 8.73 -10.23 5.93
C ASN A 109 9.05 -11.57 6.59
N TYR A 110 8.14 -12.14 7.29
CA TYR A 110 8.17 -13.38 8.06
C TYR A 110 7.95 -13.17 9.57
N GLY A 111 6.92 -13.83 10.07
CA GLY A 111 6.62 -13.87 11.50
C GLY A 111 5.84 -12.68 12.06
N MET A 112 5.41 -11.74 11.24
CA MET A 112 4.53 -10.64 11.65
C MET A 112 3.06 -11.08 11.76
N GLU A 113 2.65 -12.04 10.92
CA GLU A 113 1.25 -12.46 10.74
C GLU A 113 0.48 -12.67 12.05
N PRO A 114 0.96 -13.47 13.05
CA PRO A 114 0.19 -13.73 14.26
C PRO A 114 -0.02 -12.51 15.14
N TYR A 115 0.82 -11.49 15.00
CA TYR A 115 0.71 -10.23 15.74
C TYR A 115 -0.19 -9.25 15.02
N ILE A 116 0.04 -9.02 13.72
CA ILE A 116 -0.72 -8.02 12.97
C ILE A 116 -2.20 -8.36 12.89
N ARG A 117 -2.58 -9.64 12.76
CA ARG A 117 -4.00 -10.05 12.78
C ARG A 117 -4.71 -9.65 14.06
N LYS A 118 -4.06 -9.75 15.23
CA LYS A 118 -4.61 -9.32 16.52
C LYS A 118 -4.75 -7.80 16.58
N GLU A 119 -3.75 -7.09 16.09
CA GLU A 119 -3.75 -5.63 16.11
C GLU A 119 -4.80 -5.04 15.13
N LEU A 120 -5.02 -5.68 13.99
CA LEU A 120 -6.07 -5.27 13.05
C LEU A 120 -7.48 -5.42 13.62
N ILE A 121 -7.73 -6.35 14.54
CA ILE A 121 -9.02 -6.45 15.25
C ILE A 121 -9.27 -5.20 16.11
N LYS A 122 -8.23 -4.57 16.68
CA LYS A 122 -8.37 -3.29 17.41
C LYS A 122 -8.71 -2.14 16.45
N VAL A 123 -8.11 -2.13 15.26
CA VAL A 123 -8.38 -1.12 14.22
C VAL A 123 -9.79 -1.27 13.66
N PHE A 124 -10.20 -2.51 13.37
CA PHE A 124 -11.49 -2.84 12.75
C PHE A 124 -12.19 -4.00 13.48
N PRO A 125 -12.81 -3.75 14.65
CA PRO A 125 -13.53 -4.79 15.37
C PRO A 125 -14.81 -5.26 14.67
N ASP A 126 -15.27 -4.49 13.69
CA ASP A 126 -16.50 -4.69 12.91
C ASP A 126 -16.25 -5.15 11.45
N LYS A 127 -15.00 -5.43 11.07
CA LYS A 127 -14.64 -5.89 9.73
C LYS A 127 -13.72 -7.12 9.79
N GLU A 128 -13.87 -7.96 8.80
CA GLU A 128 -13.01 -9.14 8.63
C GLU A 128 -11.89 -8.85 7.64
N LEU A 129 -10.73 -9.45 7.89
CA LEU A 129 -9.64 -9.55 6.94
C LEU A 129 -9.94 -10.71 5.98
N VAL A 130 -10.34 -10.39 4.75
CA VAL A 130 -10.76 -11.37 3.76
C VAL A 130 -9.66 -11.65 2.74
N GLU A 131 -9.53 -12.90 2.30
CA GLU A 131 -8.62 -13.23 1.21
C GLU A 131 -9.14 -12.67 -0.12
N LEU A 132 -8.26 -11.97 -0.86
CA LEU A 132 -8.62 -11.38 -2.14
C LEU A 132 -8.57 -12.44 -3.25
N PRO A 133 -9.64 -12.60 -4.04
CA PRO A 133 -9.61 -13.48 -5.19
C PRO A 133 -8.65 -12.94 -6.26
N VAL A 134 -8.04 -13.81 -7.05
CA VAL A 134 -7.12 -13.43 -8.15
C VAL A 134 -7.78 -12.54 -9.22
N THR A 135 -9.11 -12.50 -9.25
CA THR A 135 -9.90 -11.60 -10.11
C THR A 135 -10.03 -10.18 -9.56
N HIS A 136 -9.52 -9.92 -8.33
CA HIS A 136 -9.58 -8.57 -7.76
C HIS A 136 -8.79 -7.59 -8.64
N PRO A 137 -9.29 -6.35 -8.89
CA PRO A 137 -8.65 -5.37 -9.78
C PRO A 137 -7.20 -5.04 -9.43
N LEU A 138 -6.78 -5.20 -8.17
CA LEU A 138 -5.40 -5.06 -7.73
C LEU A 138 -4.42 -5.88 -8.59
N PHE A 139 -4.79 -7.12 -8.95
CA PHE A 139 -3.92 -8.04 -9.69
C PHE A 139 -3.83 -7.74 -11.18
N SER A 140 -4.52 -6.72 -11.66
CA SER A 140 -4.53 -6.31 -13.08
C SER A 140 -4.54 -4.80 -13.29
N SER A 141 -4.27 -4.00 -12.27
CA SER A 141 -4.34 -2.53 -12.35
C SER A 141 -3.35 -1.93 -13.36
N LYS A 142 -2.20 -2.57 -13.59
CA LYS A 142 -1.24 -2.25 -14.66
C LYS A 142 -0.67 -3.51 -15.30
N TYR A 143 -0.19 -4.43 -14.48
CA TYR A 143 0.40 -5.70 -14.90
C TYR A 143 -0.53 -6.83 -14.53
N ASN A 144 -0.62 -7.85 -15.39
CA ASN A 144 -1.53 -8.97 -15.16
C ASN A 144 -0.86 -10.05 -14.31
N PHE A 145 -1.48 -10.37 -13.17
CA PHE A 145 -1.08 -11.43 -12.25
C PHE A 145 -2.22 -12.45 -12.07
N PRO A 146 -2.44 -13.32 -13.05
CA PRO A 146 -3.60 -14.25 -13.04
C PRO A 146 -3.50 -15.32 -11.96
N GLN A 147 -2.35 -15.48 -11.33
CA GLN A 147 -2.12 -16.42 -10.22
C GLN A 147 -2.04 -15.71 -8.84
N GLY A 148 -2.29 -14.41 -8.78
CA GLY A 148 -2.19 -13.62 -7.54
C GLY A 148 -0.77 -13.12 -7.27
N LEU A 149 -0.41 -13.03 -5.97
CA LEU A 149 0.90 -12.52 -5.55
C LEU A 149 2.06 -13.38 -6.07
N PRO A 150 3.17 -12.78 -6.50
CA PRO A 150 4.42 -13.52 -6.72
C PRO A 150 5.01 -13.97 -5.38
N LYS A 151 5.69 -15.10 -5.36
CA LYS A 151 6.53 -15.56 -4.26
C LYS A 151 7.94 -15.09 -4.50
N VAL A 152 8.54 -14.39 -3.53
CA VAL A 152 9.95 -13.96 -3.59
C VAL A 152 10.81 -14.94 -2.81
N HIS A 153 10.53 -15.16 -1.53
CA HIS A 153 11.25 -16.12 -0.70
C HIS A 153 10.35 -17.26 -0.20
N GLU A 154 10.97 -18.40 0.05
CA GLU A 154 10.32 -19.55 0.68
C GLU A 154 10.60 -19.54 2.18
N HIS A 155 9.55 -19.59 3.00
CA HIS A 155 9.64 -19.73 4.44
C HIS A 155 9.01 -21.03 4.91
N ASP A 156 7.66 -21.05 4.98
CA ASP A 156 6.91 -22.20 5.51
C ASP A 156 6.36 -23.13 4.41
N GLY A 157 6.75 -22.91 3.15
CA GLY A 157 6.24 -23.67 2.00
C GLY A 157 4.77 -23.40 1.66
N LYS A 158 4.21 -22.31 2.21
CA LYS A 158 2.83 -21.89 1.92
C LYS A 158 2.78 -21.06 0.65
N GLN A 159 1.61 -21.04 0.01
CA GLN A 159 1.36 -20.15 -1.12
C GLN A 159 1.23 -18.70 -0.66
N PRO A 160 1.69 -17.74 -1.48
CA PRO A 160 1.48 -16.33 -1.19
C PRO A 160 -0.01 -15.98 -1.23
N GLN A 161 -0.48 -15.23 -0.23
CA GLN A 161 -1.87 -14.82 -0.07
C GLN A 161 -1.97 -13.32 0.13
N ALA A 162 -2.96 -12.71 -0.51
CA ALA A 162 -3.33 -11.33 -0.31
C ALA A 162 -4.62 -11.26 0.52
N PHE A 163 -4.57 -10.61 1.66
CA PHE A 163 -5.74 -10.34 2.47
C PHE A 163 -6.07 -8.85 2.44
N GLY A 164 -7.33 -8.50 2.59
CA GLY A 164 -7.75 -7.12 2.58
C GLY A 164 -8.89 -6.80 3.52
N ILE A 165 -8.97 -5.52 3.89
CA ILE A 165 -10.16 -4.93 4.50
C ILE A 165 -10.83 -4.05 3.44
N ILE A 166 -12.11 -4.33 3.21
CA ILE A 166 -12.93 -3.62 2.21
C ILE A 166 -13.91 -2.69 2.94
N HIS A 167 -14.00 -1.45 2.47
CA HIS A 167 -14.96 -0.45 2.91
C HIS A 167 -15.57 0.25 1.71
N GLU A 168 -16.90 0.28 1.63
CA GLU A 168 -17.65 0.89 0.52
C GLU A 168 -17.14 0.47 -0.88
N ASN A 169 -16.93 -0.83 -1.05
CA ASN A 169 -16.36 -1.46 -2.25
C ASN A 169 -14.92 -1.07 -2.60
N ARG A 170 -14.22 -0.35 -1.73
CA ARG A 170 -12.81 -0.01 -1.86
C ARG A 170 -11.96 -0.88 -0.93
N LEU A 171 -10.89 -1.46 -1.44
CA LEU A 171 -9.84 -2.06 -0.62
C LEU A 171 -9.07 -0.92 0.04
N ILE A 172 -9.13 -0.86 1.37
CA ILE A 172 -8.49 0.20 2.17
C ILE A 172 -7.21 -0.26 2.87
N LEU A 173 -7.09 -1.56 3.07
CA LEU A 173 -5.92 -2.20 3.64
C LEU A 173 -5.63 -3.47 2.87
N LEU A 174 -4.36 -3.66 2.49
CA LEU A 174 -3.81 -4.86 1.89
C LEU A 174 -2.78 -5.47 2.85
N PHE A 175 -2.90 -6.75 3.13
CA PHE A 175 -1.89 -7.55 3.85
C PHE A 175 -1.38 -8.64 2.92
N THR A 176 -0.09 -8.57 2.57
CA THR A 176 0.61 -9.59 1.78
C THR A 176 1.33 -10.53 2.72
N PHE A 177 1.02 -11.82 2.59
CA PHE A 177 1.50 -12.90 3.44
C PHE A 177 2.22 -13.96 2.60
N GLU A 178 3.36 -14.48 3.08
CA GLU A 178 4.17 -15.50 2.39
C GLU A 178 4.65 -15.06 0.99
N SER A 179 4.79 -13.76 0.75
CA SER A 179 5.19 -13.20 -0.55
C SER A 179 6.56 -12.53 -0.53
N ASP A 180 6.88 -11.80 0.54
CA ASP A 180 8.11 -11.01 0.75
C ASP A 180 8.35 -9.99 -0.37
N LEU A 181 7.32 -9.25 -0.72
CA LEU A 181 7.43 -8.26 -1.78
C LEU A 181 8.53 -7.24 -1.51
N GLY A 182 8.63 -6.80 -0.24
CA GLY A 182 9.63 -5.84 0.21
C GLY A 182 11.06 -6.29 -0.10
N ASP A 183 11.38 -7.54 0.15
CA ASP A 183 12.68 -8.13 -0.17
C ASP A 183 12.96 -8.09 -1.66
N GLY A 184 11.97 -8.44 -2.48
CA GLY A 184 12.07 -8.38 -3.93
C GLY A 184 12.24 -6.96 -4.49
N TRP A 185 11.92 -5.91 -3.71
CA TRP A 185 12.15 -4.51 -4.08
C TRP A 185 13.53 -4.00 -3.65
N GLU A 186 14.23 -4.69 -2.74
CA GLU A 186 15.56 -4.30 -2.27
C GLU A 186 16.58 -4.25 -3.41
N ASN A 187 17.76 -3.69 -3.14
CA ASN A 187 18.89 -3.73 -4.06
C ASN A 187 19.28 -5.19 -4.40
N PRO A 188 19.74 -5.46 -5.64
CA PRO A 188 20.07 -6.83 -6.08
C PRO A 188 21.02 -7.57 -5.17
N GLU A 189 21.98 -6.85 -4.58
CA GLU A 189 23.03 -7.40 -3.74
C GLU A 189 22.59 -7.78 -2.32
N VAL A 190 21.37 -7.40 -1.90
CA VAL A 190 20.89 -7.67 -0.53
C VAL A 190 20.52 -9.14 -0.38
N HIS A 191 19.64 -9.64 -1.25
CA HIS A 191 19.16 -11.02 -1.20
C HIS A 191 19.73 -11.89 -2.32
N ASN A 192 20.34 -11.28 -3.34
CA ASN A 192 20.84 -11.94 -4.55
C ASN A 192 19.74 -12.65 -5.35
N ASP A 193 18.53 -12.15 -5.27
CA ASP A 193 17.39 -12.69 -6.01
C ASP A 193 17.59 -12.57 -7.52
N PRO A 194 17.10 -13.55 -8.29
CA PRO A 194 17.09 -13.47 -9.74
C PRO A 194 16.33 -12.21 -10.22
N GLU A 195 16.84 -11.56 -11.25
CA GLU A 195 16.23 -10.35 -11.82
C GLU A 195 14.75 -10.55 -12.20
N GLU A 196 14.39 -11.75 -12.67
CA GLU A 196 13.01 -12.08 -12.99
C GLU A 196 12.10 -12.03 -11.75
N VAL A 197 12.55 -12.55 -10.61
CA VAL A 197 11.81 -12.55 -9.33
C VAL A 197 11.62 -11.11 -8.85
N ARG A 198 12.70 -10.32 -8.81
CA ARG A 198 12.69 -8.91 -8.44
C ARG A 198 11.78 -8.08 -9.36
N THR A 199 11.86 -8.31 -10.67
CA THR A 199 10.99 -7.62 -11.64
C THR A 199 9.52 -7.95 -11.42
N LYS A 200 9.17 -9.19 -11.08
CA LYS A 200 7.79 -9.57 -10.72
C LYS A 200 7.34 -8.86 -9.44
N ALA A 201 8.16 -8.82 -8.41
CA ALA A 201 7.87 -8.11 -7.16
C ALA A 201 7.64 -6.60 -7.41
N LEU A 202 8.52 -5.93 -8.16
CA LEU A 202 8.38 -4.51 -8.51
C LEU A 202 7.10 -4.24 -9.34
N LYS A 203 6.76 -5.11 -10.28
CA LYS A 203 5.50 -5.00 -11.05
C LYS A 203 4.27 -5.15 -10.15
N MET A 204 4.29 -6.07 -9.18
CA MET A 204 3.21 -6.20 -8.20
C MET A 204 3.14 -4.95 -7.30
N GLY A 205 4.26 -4.45 -6.83
CA GLY A 205 4.33 -3.19 -6.08
C GLY A 205 3.73 -2.01 -6.87
N ALA A 206 4.03 -1.92 -8.17
CA ALA A 206 3.44 -0.90 -9.05
C ALA A 206 1.92 -1.05 -9.21
N ASN A 207 1.40 -2.29 -9.25
CA ASN A 207 -0.04 -2.55 -9.21
C ASN A 207 -0.66 -2.03 -7.91
N ILE A 208 -0.02 -2.28 -6.78
CA ILE A 208 -0.49 -1.85 -5.45
C ILE A 208 -0.52 -0.32 -5.37
N ILE A 209 0.56 0.36 -5.77
CA ILE A 209 0.65 1.83 -5.79
C ILE A 209 -0.41 2.44 -6.71
N LYS A 210 -0.53 1.89 -7.94
CA LYS A 210 -1.54 2.37 -8.89
C LYS A 210 -2.96 2.21 -8.35
N TYR A 211 -3.26 1.04 -7.78
CA TYR A 211 -4.56 0.78 -7.16
C TYR A 211 -4.85 1.78 -6.03
N ALA A 212 -3.89 2.02 -5.14
CA ALA A 212 -4.03 2.91 -4.01
C ALA A 212 -4.28 4.38 -4.41
N PHE A 213 -3.72 4.83 -5.53
CA PHE A 213 -3.85 6.22 -6.00
C PHE A 213 -5.09 6.46 -6.86
N GLU A 214 -5.68 5.43 -7.44
CA GLU A 214 -6.81 5.57 -8.39
C GLU A 214 -8.17 5.17 -7.80
N ASN A 215 -8.20 4.63 -6.56
CA ASN A 215 -9.44 4.12 -5.94
C ASN A 215 -9.72 4.72 -4.51
#